data_cfa898e596c6a77d720477e54bdb94d3
#
_entry.id   cfa898e596c6a77d720477e54bdb94d3
#
_cell.length_a   1.000
_cell.length_b   1.000
_cell.length_c   1.000
_cell.angle_alpha   90.00
_cell.angle_beta   90.00
_cell.angle_gamma   90.00
#
_symmetry.space_group_name_H-M   'P 1'
#
loop_
_entity.id
_entity.type
_entity.pdbx_description
1 polymer ?
#
loop_
_entity_poly.entity_id
_entity_poly.type
_entity_poly.pdbx_seq_one_letter_code
_entity_poly.pdbx_strand_id
1 'polypeptide(L)'
;MKKPKNLMLVIFGASGDLTKRKLIPALFQLYKQQLMPDKFAILGVGRSKLTDRVFKEKMSESLFEYAGVVSSDKMIVEQFIENLFYCSLNTSSVEEYTKLKLRLDKLNSIYDTGGNFIYYLSTPPSLYGVIPINLAENNLNITSPGWKRLIIEKPFGYDLKSAGELNSEILKYWEEDQIYRIDHYLGKETVQNLLVTRFSNGIFEPLWNRNYIHHIEITSAESIGVEGRGGYYESSGALRDMVQNHLLQVAALIAMEPPASVESNAIRNETMKVFQSLRPLTIENIRKDVIRGQYTSSMMRGERICGYREEIGVDPNSKTETYAALKFYIDNWRWGGVPFYIRSGKRLPTRVSEVVIHFNPTPHVLFQSQALCDSCNQLVIRIQPDEGILFKFGMKLPGQGFNVQNVNMDFHYSDLPHKHLPTAYERLLYDCMLGDSTLYSRGDAVEAAWKFISPIHEAWESEKNMKIYGYPAGTWGPENADDLIENADMKWRYPCKNLSNDGTYCEL
;
A
#
# COMPACT_ATOMS: atom_id res chain seq x y z
N MET A 1 -5.31 21.86 -10.62
CA MET A 1 -4.08 21.16 -10.12
C MET A 1 -2.85 21.78 -10.76
N LYS A 2 -1.67 21.67 -10.13
CA LYS A 2 -0.41 22.23 -10.65
C LYS A 2 0.11 21.36 -11.80
N LYS A 3 0.47 21.97 -12.93
CA LYS A 3 1.01 21.24 -14.08
C LYS A 3 2.51 20.94 -13.87
N PRO A 4 2.96 19.69 -14.09
CA PRO A 4 4.39 19.37 -13.98
C PRO A 4 5.23 20.07 -15.06
N LYS A 5 6.53 20.23 -14.82
CA LYS A 5 7.49 20.68 -15.85
C LYS A 5 7.64 19.59 -16.93
N ASN A 6 8.04 19.99 -18.14
CA ASN A 6 8.38 19.04 -19.20
C ASN A 6 9.36 17.98 -18.68
N LEU A 7 9.15 16.72 -19.05
CA LEU A 7 9.93 15.60 -18.54
C LEU A 7 9.93 14.40 -19.51
N MET A 8 10.82 13.47 -19.24
CA MET A 8 10.82 12.14 -19.82
C MET A 8 10.63 11.09 -18.73
N LEU A 9 9.71 10.15 -18.95
CA LEU A 9 9.55 8.97 -18.10
C LEU A 9 10.19 7.76 -18.79
N VAL A 10 11.17 7.15 -18.15
CA VAL A 10 11.91 5.98 -18.61
C VAL A 10 11.48 4.77 -17.81
N ILE A 11 10.80 3.82 -18.43
CA ILE A 11 10.24 2.64 -17.76
C ILE A 11 11.10 1.42 -18.08
N PHE A 12 11.88 0.96 -17.11
CA PHE A 12 12.59 -0.32 -17.18
C PHE A 12 11.60 -1.46 -16.94
N GLY A 13 11.67 -2.52 -17.76
CA GLY A 13 10.68 -3.60 -17.73
C GLY A 13 9.39 -3.27 -18.51
N ALA A 14 9.49 -2.40 -19.51
CA ALA A 14 8.34 -1.85 -20.24
C ALA A 14 7.48 -2.87 -20.99
N SER A 15 7.97 -4.07 -21.26
CA SER A 15 7.20 -5.18 -21.85
C SER A 15 6.44 -6.02 -20.80
N GLY A 16 6.61 -5.73 -19.51
CA GLY A 16 6.03 -6.46 -18.41
C GLY A 16 4.56 -6.16 -18.15
N ASP A 17 3.96 -6.98 -17.30
CA ASP A 17 2.54 -6.92 -16.94
C ASP A 17 2.16 -5.62 -16.21
N LEU A 18 2.98 -5.16 -15.25
CA LEU A 18 2.74 -3.95 -14.49
C LEU A 18 2.65 -2.72 -15.44
N THR A 19 3.57 -2.60 -16.39
CA THR A 19 3.56 -1.52 -17.35
C THR A 19 2.27 -1.49 -18.16
N LYS A 20 1.83 -2.65 -18.66
CA LYS A 20 0.61 -2.77 -19.48
C LYS A 20 -0.67 -2.51 -18.67
N ARG A 21 -0.79 -3.13 -17.49
CA ARG A 21 -2.04 -3.14 -16.72
C ARG A 21 -2.21 -1.93 -15.80
N LYS A 22 -1.12 -1.26 -15.43
CA LYS A 22 -1.15 -0.19 -14.43
C LYS A 22 -0.50 1.10 -14.89
N LEU A 23 0.77 1.08 -15.34
CA LEU A 23 1.51 2.32 -15.59
C LEU A 23 1.00 3.08 -16.82
N ILE A 24 0.87 2.41 -17.96
CA ILE A 24 0.37 3.04 -19.19
C ILE A 24 -1.08 3.49 -19.04
N PRO A 25 -2.01 2.70 -18.45
CA PRO A 25 -3.34 3.16 -18.10
C PRO A 25 -3.36 4.41 -17.20
N ALA A 26 -2.56 4.43 -16.13
CA ALA A 26 -2.48 5.57 -15.23
C ALA A 26 -1.95 6.84 -15.92
N LEU A 27 -0.90 6.72 -16.73
CA LEU A 27 -0.34 7.83 -17.51
C LEU A 27 -1.35 8.35 -18.55
N PHE A 28 -2.11 7.47 -19.19
CA PHE A 28 -3.17 7.84 -20.11
C PHE A 28 -4.30 8.60 -19.39
N GLN A 29 -4.72 8.16 -18.20
CA GLN A 29 -5.72 8.88 -17.42
C GLN A 29 -5.23 10.28 -17.01
N LEU A 30 -3.96 10.42 -16.59
CA LEU A 30 -3.35 11.72 -16.34
C LEU A 30 -3.33 12.60 -17.61
N TYR A 31 -3.05 12.01 -18.76
CA TYR A 31 -3.08 12.71 -20.04
C TYR A 31 -4.49 13.20 -20.40
N LYS A 32 -5.50 12.32 -20.28
CA LYS A 32 -6.91 12.64 -20.54
C LYS A 32 -7.43 13.77 -19.62
N GLN A 33 -6.94 13.80 -18.37
CA GLN A 33 -7.24 14.85 -17.39
C GLN A 33 -6.40 16.12 -17.54
N GLN A 34 -5.52 16.22 -18.57
CA GLN A 34 -4.61 17.33 -18.81
C GLN A 34 -3.63 17.62 -17.65
N LEU A 35 -3.28 16.59 -16.88
CA LEU A 35 -2.34 16.64 -15.79
C LEU A 35 -0.90 16.29 -16.18
N MET A 36 -0.69 15.76 -17.41
CA MET A 36 0.64 15.58 -17.98
C MET A 36 1.29 16.93 -18.35
N PRO A 37 2.65 16.99 -18.41
CA PRO A 37 3.35 18.15 -18.95
C PRO A 37 2.91 18.52 -20.36
N ASP A 38 3.19 19.76 -20.79
CA ASP A 38 2.90 20.18 -22.18
C ASP A 38 3.71 19.37 -23.20
N LYS A 39 4.98 19.10 -22.86
CA LYS A 39 5.86 18.24 -23.65
C LYS A 39 6.41 17.13 -22.76
N PHE A 40 6.21 15.91 -23.18
CA PHE A 40 6.72 14.73 -22.48
C PHE A 40 7.02 13.59 -23.47
N ALA A 41 7.89 12.69 -23.06
CA ALA A 41 8.12 11.44 -23.75
C ALA A 41 8.11 10.28 -22.73
N ILE A 42 7.64 9.11 -23.15
CA ILE A 42 7.68 7.88 -22.37
C ILE A 42 8.57 6.90 -23.14
N LEU A 43 9.72 6.56 -22.55
CA LEU A 43 10.67 5.63 -23.14
C LEU A 43 10.60 4.29 -22.41
N GLY A 44 10.03 3.28 -23.07
CA GLY A 44 10.09 1.90 -22.59
C GLY A 44 11.48 1.31 -22.80
N VAL A 45 12.02 0.64 -21.77
CA VAL A 45 13.30 -0.05 -21.81
C VAL A 45 13.12 -1.50 -21.40
N GLY A 46 13.72 -2.43 -22.16
CA GLY A 46 13.65 -3.85 -21.84
C GLY A 46 14.47 -4.73 -22.78
N ARG A 47 14.62 -6.02 -22.43
CA ARG A 47 15.41 -6.99 -23.20
C ARG A 47 14.76 -7.40 -24.53
N SER A 48 13.45 -7.28 -24.64
CA SER A 48 12.73 -7.65 -25.86
C SER A 48 13.13 -6.75 -27.01
N LYS A 49 13.40 -7.33 -28.18
CA LYS A 49 13.73 -6.59 -29.39
C LYS A 49 12.44 -6.04 -30.03
N LEU A 50 12.01 -4.85 -29.61
CA LEU A 50 10.85 -4.15 -30.15
C LEU A 50 11.29 -2.88 -30.87
N THR A 51 10.52 -2.51 -31.89
CA THR A 51 10.58 -1.17 -32.49
C THR A 51 9.61 -0.22 -31.80
N ASP A 52 9.80 1.10 -31.96
CA ASP A 52 8.84 2.10 -31.45
C ASP A 52 7.41 1.78 -31.92
N ARG A 53 7.24 1.40 -33.18
CA ARG A 53 5.94 1.06 -33.77
C ARG A 53 5.28 -0.12 -33.04
N VAL A 54 5.99 -1.22 -32.89
CA VAL A 54 5.45 -2.42 -32.23
C VAL A 54 5.13 -2.16 -30.73
N PHE A 55 5.94 -1.31 -30.08
CA PHE A 55 5.68 -0.93 -28.71
C PHE A 55 4.42 -0.07 -28.59
N LYS A 56 4.23 0.94 -29.48
CA LYS A 56 3.02 1.75 -29.57
C LYS A 56 1.76 0.90 -29.78
N GLU A 57 1.81 -0.02 -30.74
CA GLU A 57 0.71 -0.95 -31.03
C GLU A 57 0.30 -1.74 -29.78
N LYS A 58 1.26 -2.38 -29.07
CA LYS A 58 1.01 -3.13 -27.84
C LYS A 58 0.46 -2.27 -26.70
N MET A 59 0.93 -1.05 -26.55
CA MET A 59 0.43 -0.15 -25.49
C MET A 59 -0.96 0.39 -25.83
N SER A 60 -1.24 0.61 -27.11
CA SER A 60 -2.60 0.94 -27.56
C SER A 60 -3.59 -0.18 -27.23
N GLU A 61 -3.27 -1.44 -27.51
CA GLU A 61 -4.09 -2.60 -27.14
C GLU A 61 -4.34 -2.64 -25.62
N SER A 62 -3.27 -2.42 -24.83
CA SER A 62 -3.39 -2.37 -23.37
C SER A 62 -4.32 -1.29 -22.85
N LEU A 63 -4.39 -0.13 -23.51
CA LEU A 63 -5.29 0.95 -23.13
C LEU A 63 -6.76 0.56 -23.32
N PHE A 64 -7.07 -0.10 -24.43
CA PHE A 64 -8.43 -0.61 -24.65
C PHE A 64 -8.83 -1.73 -23.66
N GLU A 65 -7.86 -2.54 -23.24
CA GLU A 65 -8.11 -3.65 -22.31
C GLU A 65 -8.22 -3.20 -20.84
N TYR A 66 -7.36 -2.23 -20.41
CA TYR A 66 -7.18 -1.95 -18.98
C TYR A 66 -7.50 -0.51 -18.56
N ALA A 67 -7.65 0.45 -19.48
CA ALA A 67 -7.86 1.86 -19.13
C ALA A 67 -9.32 2.31 -19.18
N GLY A 68 -10.27 1.40 -19.45
CA GLY A 68 -11.68 1.76 -19.62
C GLY A 68 -11.91 2.70 -20.81
N VAL A 69 -11.07 2.61 -21.85
CA VAL A 69 -11.17 3.41 -23.07
C VAL A 69 -12.42 3.03 -23.85
N VAL A 70 -13.18 4.04 -24.26
CA VAL A 70 -14.35 3.88 -25.12
C VAL A 70 -14.06 4.35 -26.55
N SER A 71 -14.93 4.00 -27.49
CA SER A 71 -14.72 4.31 -28.92
C SER A 71 -14.52 5.81 -29.19
N SER A 72 -15.11 6.70 -28.39
CA SER A 72 -14.92 8.15 -28.48
C SER A 72 -13.51 8.62 -28.07
N ASP A 73 -12.76 7.84 -27.34
CA ASP A 73 -11.42 8.18 -26.86
C ASP A 73 -10.32 7.87 -27.90
N LYS A 74 -10.66 7.25 -29.04
CA LYS A 74 -9.69 6.77 -30.04
C LYS A 74 -8.68 7.83 -30.47
N MET A 75 -9.14 9.03 -30.74
CA MET A 75 -8.27 10.15 -31.14
C MET A 75 -7.31 10.56 -30.01
N ILE A 76 -7.77 10.53 -28.75
CA ILE A 76 -6.93 10.86 -27.60
C ILE A 76 -5.87 9.77 -27.38
N VAL A 77 -6.24 8.49 -27.58
CA VAL A 77 -5.30 7.36 -27.53
C VAL A 77 -4.24 7.52 -28.61
N GLU A 78 -4.60 7.82 -29.87
CA GLU A 78 -3.67 8.05 -30.96
C GLU A 78 -2.68 9.18 -30.64
N GLN A 79 -3.15 10.29 -30.10
CA GLN A 79 -2.29 11.40 -29.67
C GLN A 79 -1.36 11.02 -28.51
N PHE A 80 -1.84 10.25 -27.55
CA PHE A 80 -1.04 9.83 -26.39
C PHE A 80 0.07 8.87 -26.82
N ILE A 81 -0.22 7.86 -27.64
CA ILE A 81 0.76 6.85 -28.05
C ILE A 81 1.89 7.43 -28.92
N GLU A 82 1.69 8.58 -29.56
CA GLU A 82 2.76 9.25 -30.31
C GLU A 82 3.95 9.63 -29.42
N ASN A 83 3.73 9.83 -28.12
CA ASN A 83 4.76 10.13 -27.13
C ASN A 83 5.48 8.89 -26.58
N LEU A 84 5.14 7.67 -27.06
CA LEU A 84 5.74 6.42 -26.61
C LEU A 84 6.89 6.01 -27.52
N PHE A 85 8.00 5.59 -26.91
CA PHE A 85 9.23 5.12 -27.59
C PHE A 85 9.75 3.88 -26.91
N TYR A 86 10.64 3.14 -27.57
CA TYR A 86 11.24 1.95 -27.03
C TYR A 86 12.75 1.87 -27.28
N CYS A 87 13.48 1.36 -26.28
CA CYS A 87 14.89 1.06 -26.37
C CYS A 87 15.14 -0.38 -25.91
N SER A 88 15.57 -1.24 -26.84
CA SER A 88 16.00 -2.59 -26.49
C SER A 88 17.37 -2.52 -25.82
N LEU A 89 17.47 -3.03 -24.59
CA LEU A 89 18.66 -2.93 -23.76
C LEU A 89 18.74 -4.12 -22.80
N ASN A 90 19.94 -4.69 -22.65
CA ASN A 90 20.25 -5.59 -21.55
C ASN A 90 20.58 -4.75 -20.30
N THR A 91 19.64 -4.71 -19.35
CA THR A 91 19.74 -3.87 -18.16
C THR A 91 20.90 -4.23 -17.22
N SER A 92 21.52 -5.40 -17.41
CA SER A 92 22.70 -5.83 -16.62
C SER A 92 24.04 -5.50 -17.29
N SER A 93 24.04 -4.98 -18.54
CA SER A 93 25.28 -4.58 -19.24
C SER A 93 25.46 -3.07 -19.16
N VAL A 94 26.53 -2.64 -18.49
CA VAL A 94 26.89 -1.22 -18.32
C VAL A 94 27.11 -0.52 -19.66
N GLU A 95 27.75 -1.22 -20.62
CA GLU A 95 28.13 -0.69 -21.93
C GLU A 95 26.89 -0.30 -22.76
N GLU A 96 25.79 -1.05 -22.59
CA GLU A 96 24.56 -0.78 -23.33
C GLU A 96 23.87 0.52 -22.90
N TYR A 97 24.18 1.05 -21.69
CA TYR A 97 23.61 2.33 -21.23
C TYR A 97 24.10 3.53 -22.04
N THR A 98 25.24 3.43 -22.75
CA THR A 98 25.64 4.41 -23.74
C THR A 98 24.60 4.58 -24.85
N LYS A 99 24.00 3.46 -25.31
CA LYS A 99 22.90 3.49 -26.29
C LYS A 99 21.65 4.16 -25.70
N LEU A 100 21.34 3.86 -24.44
CA LEU A 100 20.24 4.51 -23.74
C LEU A 100 20.47 6.03 -23.67
N LYS A 101 21.68 6.47 -23.29
CA LYS A 101 22.06 7.87 -23.21
C LYS A 101 21.83 8.61 -24.52
N LEU A 102 22.32 8.06 -25.63
CA LEU A 102 22.10 8.64 -26.97
C LEU A 102 20.61 8.77 -27.31
N ARG A 103 19.81 7.78 -26.91
CA ARG A 103 18.36 7.81 -27.13
C ARG A 103 17.68 8.87 -26.27
N LEU A 104 18.10 9.01 -25.00
CA LEU A 104 17.60 10.04 -24.07
C LEU A 104 17.93 11.45 -24.58
N ASP A 105 19.18 11.67 -25.01
CA ASP A 105 19.63 12.98 -25.52
C ASP A 105 18.83 13.40 -26.76
N LYS A 106 18.60 12.46 -27.67
CA LYS A 106 17.77 12.71 -28.86
C LYS A 106 16.34 13.10 -28.50
N LEU A 107 15.69 12.35 -27.61
CA LEU A 107 14.31 12.61 -27.20
C LEU A 107 14.22 13.88 -26.35
N ASN A 108 15.20 14.14 -25.49
CA ASN A 108 15.29 15.38 -24.71
C ASN A 108 15.28 16.62 -25.59
N SER A 109 16.02 16.59 -26.72
CA SER A 109 16.06 17.69 -27.68
C SER A 109 14.73 17.85 -28.43
N ILE A 110 14.05 16.77 -28.79
CA ILE A 110 12.76 16.81 -29.53
C ILE A 110 11.64 17.31 -28.62
N TYR A 111 11.57 16.82 -27.36
CA TYR A 111 10.49 17.09 -26.43
C TYR A 111 10.78 18.24 -25.46
N ASP A 112 11.97 18.85 -25.55
CA ASP A 112 12.38 19.98 -24.72
C ASP A 112 12.14 19.69 -23.21
N THR A 113 12.59 18.50 -22.76
CA THR A 113 12.33 18.04 -21.39
C THR A 113 13.24 18.71 -20.37
N GLY A 114 14.20 19.53 -20.81
CA GLY A 114 15.15 20.24 -19.92
C GLY A 114 16.05 19.31 -19.10
N GLY A 115 16.17 18.05 -19.52
CA GLY A 115 16.92 17.05 -18.77
C GLY A 115 16.19 16.50 -17.53
N ASN A 116 14.89 16.73 -17.39
CA ASN A 116 14.08 16.19 -16.31
C ASN A 116 13.68 14.75 -16.61
N PHE A 117 14.23 13.80 -15.87
CA PHE A 117 13.97 12.38 -16.11
C PHE A 117 13.47 11.68 -14.85
N ILE A 118 12.45 10.83 -15.06
CA ILE A 118 11.99 9.85 -14.07
C ILE A 118 12.38 8.46 -14.58
N TYR A 119 13.17 7.73 -13.82
CA TYR A 119 13.49 6.33 -14.06
C TYR A 119 12.59 5.44 -13.22
N TYR A 120 11.75 4.66 -13.85
CA TYR A 120 10.80 3.77 -13.19
C TYR A 120 11.27 2.32 -13.30
N LEU A 121 11.50 1.65 -12.17
CA LEU A 121 11.94 0.26 -12.12
C LEU A 121 10.72 -0.69 -12.04
N SER A 122 10.11 -0.99 -13.20
CA SER A 122 9.08 -2.03 -13.36
C SER A 122 9.73 -3.39 -13.65
N THR A 123 10.70 -3.78 -12.84
CA THR A 123 11.57 -4.95 -13.03
C THR A 123 11.55 -5.88 -11.83
N PRO A 124 12.06 -7.11 -11.93
CA PRO A 124 12.28 -7.95 -10.75
C PRO A 124 13.20 -7.27 -9.72
N PRO A 125 13.02 -7.55 -8.42
CA PRO A 125 13.80 -6.94 -7.34
C PRO A 125 15.32 -7.11 -7.45
N SER A 126 15.77 -8.20 -8.09
CA SER A 126 17.21 -8.45 -8.35
C SER A 126 17.89 -7.37 -9.21
N LEU A 127 17.12 -6.51 -9.86
CA LEU A 127 17.64 -5.42 -10.68
C LEU A 127 17.57 -4.05 -10.00
N TYR A 128 17.03 -3.95 -8.78
CA TYR A 128 16.86 -2.68 -8.09
C TYR A 128 18.17 -2.02 -7.66
N GLY A 129 19.23 -2.79 -7.43
CA GLY A 129 20.59 -2.25 -7.26
C GLY A 129 21.28 -2.02 -8.62
N VAL A 130 21.17 -3.00 -9.53
CA VAL A 130 21.92 -3.02 -10.81
C VAL A 130 21.59 -1.81 -11.70
N ILE A 131 20.32 -1.52 -11.91
CA ILE A 131 19.90 -0.43 -12.82
C ILE A 131 20.34 0.95 -12.32
N PRO A 132 20.12 1.34 -11.05
CA PRO A 132 20.58 2.63 -10.54
C PRO A 132 22.10 2.82 -10.61
N ILE A 133 22.88 1.77 -10.35
CA ILE A 133 24.33 1.80 -10.46
C ILE A 133 24.75 2.02 -11.91
N ASN A 134 24.21 1.24 -12.84
CA ASN A 134 24.53 1.38 -14.26
C ASN A 134 24.10 2.74 -14.84
N LEU A 135 23.00 3.32 -14.38
CA LEU A 135 22.61 4.69 -14.70
C LEU A 135 23.67 5.69 -14.21
N ALA A 136 24.15 5.53 -12.99
CA ALA A 136 25.15 6.43 -12.40
C ALA A 136 26.52 6.32 -13.09
N GLU A 137 26.98 5.12 -13.41
CA GLU A 137 28.25 4.89 -14.14
C GLU A 137 28.23 5.53 -15.54
N ASN A 138 27.06 5.73 -16.12
CA ASN A 138 26.88 6.45 -17.39
C ASN A 138 26.50 7.93 -17.21
N ASN A 139 26.62 8.47 -16.00
CA ASN A 139 26.27 9.86 -15.66
C ASN A 139 24.80 10.23 -15.95
N LEU A 140 23.88 9.27 -15.87
CA LEU A 140 22.45 9.48 -16.09
C LEU A 140 21.69 9.87 -14.81
N ASN A 141 22.35 9.87 -13.66
CA ASN A 141 21.83 10.32 -12.36
C ASN A 141 22.14 11.80 -12.07
N ILE A 142 23.00 12.43 -12.88
CA ILE A 142 23.46 13.80 -12.65
C ILE A 142 22.30 14.80 -12.87
N THR A 143 22.09 15.68 -11.88
CA THR A 143 20.96 16.63 -11.84
C THR A 143 21.20 17.94 -12.59
N SER A 144 22.26 18.04 -13.38
CA SER A 144 22.52 19.21 -14.22
C SER A 144 22.81 18.80 -15.67
N PRO A 145 22.00 19.23 -16.67
CA PRO A 145 20.78 20.00 -16.51
C PRO A 145 19.59 19.13 -16.04
N GLY A 146 18.61 19.78 -15.43
CA GLY A 146 17.36 19.16 -14.98
C GLY A 146 17.53 18.25 -13.76
N TRP A 147 16.42 17.78 -13.25
CA TRP A 147 16.36 16.86 -12.12
C TRP A 147 16.25 15.40 -12.60
N LYS A 148 16.68 14.47 -11.73
CA LYS A 148 16.57 13.03 -11.96
C LYS A 148 15.85 12.41 -10.76
N ARG A 149 14.89 11.52 -11.01
CA ARG A 149 14.11 10.81 -9.99
C ARG A 149 14.07 9.34 -10.30
N LEU A 150 14.17 8.51 -9.28
CA LEU A 150 14.21 7.06 -9.37
C LEU A 150 13.01 6.47 -8.63
N ILE A 151 12.08 5.86 -9.34
CA ILE A 151 10.94 5.15 -8.75
C ILE A 151 11.28 3.67 -8.65
N ILE A 152 11.15 3.12 -7.43
CA ILE A 152 11.42 1.71 -7.13
C ILE A 152 10.15 1.05 -6.60
N GLU A 153 9.79 -0.08 -7.19
CA GLU A 153 8.65 -0.90 -6.78
C GLU A 153 8.97 -1.76 -5.55
N LYS A 154 7.91 -2.22 -4.87
CA LYS A 154 8.07 -3.25 -3.83
C LYS A 154 8.40 -4.63 -4.45
N PRO A 155 9.04 -5.51 -3.67
CA PRO A 155 9.54 -5.35 -2.31
C PRO A 155 10.89 -4.63 -2.27
N PHE A 156 11.11 -3.81 -1.24
CA PHE A 156 12.40 -3.19 -0.99
C PHE A 156 13.15 -3.99 0.09
N GLY A 157 13.97 -4.93 -0.36
CA GLY A 157 14.54 -5.98 0.48
C GLY A 157 13.52 -7.08 0.84
N TYR A 158 13.99 -8.13 1.50
CA TYR A 158 13.19 -9.23 2.04
C TYR A 158 13.42 -9.47 3.54
N ASP A 159 14.42 -8.79 4.11
CA ASP A 159 14.77 -8.69 5.52
C ASP A 159 15.51 -7.37 5.80
N LEU A 160 15.85 -7.12 7.07
CA LEU A 160 16.57 -5.91 7.46
C LEU A 160 17.93 -5.79 6.76
N LYS A 161 18.67 -6.90 6.64
CA LYS A 161 20.01 -6.92 6.05
C LYS A 161 19.96 -6.55 4.57
N SER A 162 19.14 -7.25 3.79
CA SER A 162 19.03 -7.01 2.35
C SER A 162 18.44 -5.62 2.02
N ALA A 163 17.51 -5.12 2.84
CA ALA A 163 16.99 -3.77 2.70
C ALA A 163 18.09 -2.72 2.95
N GLY A 164 18.86 -2.88 4.01
CA GLY A 164 19.99 -1.99 4.34
C GLY A 164 21.12 -2.04 3.31
N GLU A 165 21.46 -3.23 2.80
CA GLU A 165 22.45 -3.40 1.73
C GLU A 165 22.00 -2.69 0.46
N LEU A 166 20.77 -2.94 0.00
CA LEU A 166 20.19 -2.30 -1.19
C LEU A 166 20.15 -0.77 -1.04
N ASN A 167 19.71 -0.29 0.13
CA ASN A 167 19.64 1.13 0.41
C ASN A 167 21.05 1.78 0.37
N SER A 168 22.00 1.15 1.04
CA SER A 168 23.40 1.62 1.07
C SER A 168 24.05 1.62 -0.32
N GLU A 169 23.75 0.65 -1.16
CA GLU A 169 24.26 0.59 -2.53
C GLU A 169 23.71 1.72 -3.40
N ILE A 170 22.41 1.96 -3.34
CA ILE A 170 21.78 3.02 -4.13
C ILE A 170 22.24 4.40 -3.67
N LEU A 171 22.33 4.64 -2.35
CA LEU A 171 22.73 5.91 -1.76
C LEU A 171 24.21 6.29 -2.02
N LYS A 172 25.04 5.40 -2.55
CA LYS A 172 26.37 5.78 -3.04
C LYS A 172 26.31 6.68 -4.28
N TYR A 173 25.23 6.63 -5.02
CA TYR A 173 25.10 7.29 -6.34
C TYR A 173 23.89 8.22 -6.44
N TRP A 174 22.89 8.06 -5.57
CA TRP A 174 21.62 8.78 -5.59
C TRP A 174 21.34 9.38 -4.22
N GLU A 175 20.85 10.60 -4.19
CA GLU A 175 20.39 11.23 -2.95
C GLU A 175 18.99 10.72 -2.57
N GLU A 176 18.65 10.70 -1.28
CA GLU A 176 17.35 10.21 -0.81
C GLU A 176 16.17 11.00 -1.40
N ASP A 177 16.33 12.29 -1.70
CA ASP A 177 15.30 13.13 -2.31
C ASP A 177 15.05 12.82 -3.79
N GLN A 178 15.95 12.06 -4.43
CA GLN A 178 15.80 11.54 -5.78
C GLN A 178 15.07 10.19 -5.81
N ILE A 179 14.93 9.49 -4.66
CA ILE A 179 14.43 8.12 -4.58
C ILE A 179 12.98 8.10 -4.10
N TYR A 180 12.12 7.47 -4.89
CA TYR A 180 10.68 7.35 -4.70
C TYR A 180 10.32 5.86 -4.56
N ARG A 181 10.32 5.33 -3.31
CA ARG A 181 9.97 3.92 -3.04
C ARG A 181 8.46 3.79 -2.94
N ILE A 182 7.86 3.05 -3.87
CA ILE A 182 6.40 2.91 -3.96
C ILE A 182 5.83 2.10 -2.80
N ASP A 183 4.85 2.70 -2.14
CA ASP A 183 3.81 2.01 -1.41
C ASP A 183 2.44 2.44 -1.97
N HIS A 184 1.79 1.53 -2.68
CA HIS A 184 0.53 1.85 -3.35
C HIS A 184 -0.65 2.07 -2.37
N TYR A 185 -0.54 1.69 -1.07
CA TYR A 185 -1.52 2.05 -0.05
C TYR A 185 -1.45 3.52 0.30
N LEU A 186 -0.25 4.09 0.39
CA LEU A 186 -0.07 5.52 0.62
C LEU A 186 -0.66 6.37 -0.52
N GLY A 187 -0.67 5.84 -1.74
CA GLY A 187 -1.26 6.50 -2.91
C GLY A 187 -2.80 6.52 -2.94
N LYS A 188 -3.48 5.84 -2.00
CA LYS A 188 -4.95 5.84 -1.96
C LYS A 188 -5.49 7.12 -1.33
N GLU A 189 -6.55 7.68 -1.92
CA GLU A 189 -7.17 8.93 -1.44
C GLU A 189 -7.61 8.86 0.02
N THR A 190 -8.18 7.75 0.45
CA THR A 190 -8.60 7.56 1.84
C THR A 190 -7.45 7.49 2.84
N VAL A 191 -6.29 6.97 2.44
CA VAL A 191 -5.09 6.98 3.29
C VAL A 191 -4.55 8.41 3.43
N GLN A 192 -4.55 9.19 2.35
CA GLN A 192 -4.19 10.61 2.40
C GLN A 192 -5.18 11.41 3.25
N ASN A 193 -6.48 11.08 3.13
CA ASN A 193 -7.52 11.74 3.91
C ASN A 193 -7.39 11.51 5.42
N LEU A 194 -6.64 10.51 5.87
CA LEU A 194 -6.27 10.40 7.30
C LEU A 194 -5.63 11.68 7.84
N LEU A 195 -4.70 12.26 7.08
CA LEU A 195 -4.02 13.51 7.46
C LEU A 195 -5.01 14.67 7.52
N VAL A 196 -5.89 14.76 6.51
CA VAL A 196 -6.92 15.82 6.46
C VAL A 196 -7.94 15.63 7.57
N THR A 197 -8.45 14.41 7.78
CA THR A 197 -9.40 14.09 8.84
C THR A 197 -8.85 14.46 10.21
N ARG A 198 -7.60 14.15 10.48
CA ARG A 198 -6.97 14.47 11.78
C ARG A 198 -6.67 15.95 11.94
N PHE A 199 -6.00 16.56 10.96
CA PHE A 199 -5.34 17.86 11.13
C PHE A 199 -6.13 19.06 10.61
N SER A 200 -7.22 18.86 9.86
CA SER A 200 -8.12 19.94 9.47
C SER A 200 -9.41 20.01 10.31
N ASN A 201 -9.64 19.02 11.18
CA ASN A 201 -10.86 18.95 12.00
C ASN A 201 -10.51 19.03 13.49
N GLY A 202 -10.81 20.17 14.10
CA GLY A 202 -10.49 20.45 15.51
C GLY A 202 -11.16 19.53 16.54
N ILE A 203 -12.10 18.66 16.14
CA ILE A 203 -12.77 17.71 17.03
C ILE A 203 -11.98 16.40 17.18
N PHE A 204 -11.16 16.01 16.20
CA PHE A 204 -10.48 14.71 16.23
C PHE A 204 -9.14 14.78 16.97
N GLU A 205 -8.26 15.70 16.64
CA GLU A 205 -6.89 15.72 17.16
C GLU A 205 -6.80 15.78 18.72
N PRO A 206 -7.64 16.55 19.44
CA PRO A 206 -7.66 16.53 20.90
C PRO A 206 -7.99 15.16 21.51
N LEU A 207 -8.78 14.35 20.79
CA LEU A 207 -9.17 13.00 21.20
C LEU A 207 -8.19 11.92 20.73
N TRP A 208 -7.18 12.27 19.91
CA TRP A 208 -6.32 11.32 19.22
C TRP A 208 -5.10 10.92 20.06
N ASN A 209 -5.39 10.34 21.24
CA ASN A 209 -4.36 9.95 22.20
C ASN A 209 -4.89 8.90 23.20
N ARG A 210 -3.99 8.36 24.00
CA ARG A 210 -4.23 7.31 25.01
C ARG A 210 -5.32 7.61 26.03
N ASN A 211 -5.67 8.88 26.24
CA ASN A 211 -6.71 9.23 27.23
C ASN A 211 -8.12 8.94 26.68
N TYR A 212 -8.28 8.93 25.38
CA TYR A 212 -9.59 8.78 24.73
C TYR A 212 -9.68 7.55 23.83
N ILE A 213 -8.54 7.04 23.31
CA ILE A 213 -8.50 5.87 22.42
C ILE A 213 -8.18 4.63 23.25
N HIS A 214 -9.03 3.63 23.13
CA HIS A 214 -8.87 2.34 23.78
C HIS A 214 -7.89 1.46 23.00
N HIS A 215 -8.13 1.28 21.68
CA HIS A 215 -7.26 0.54 20.79
C HIS A 215 -7.52 0.92 19.34
N ILE A 216 -6.64 0.46 18.46
CA ILE A 216 -6.73 0.67 17.01
C ILE A 216 -6.62 -0.68 16.31
N GLU A 217 -7.54 -0.97 15.38
CA GLU A 217 -7.51 -2.14 14.51
C GLU A 217 -7.19 -1.72 13.07
N ILE A 218 -6.30 -2.44 12.41
CA ILE A 218 -5.97 -2.27 11.00
C ILE A 218 -6.15 -3.62 10.33
N THR A 219 -7.14 -3.75 9.47
CA THR A 219 -7.47 -4.98 8.76
C THR A 219 -7.22 -4.80 7.26
N SER A 220 -6.54 -5.79 6.66
CA SER A 220 -6.47 -5.94 5.21
C SER A 220 -6.80 -7.37 4.82
N ALA A 221 -8.02 -7.59 4.38
CA ALA A 221 -8.55 -8.89 3.98
C ALA A 221 -8.62 -9.02 2.46
N GLU A 222 -8.22 -10.16 1.93
CA GLU A 222 -8.35 -10.53 0.52
C GLU A 222 -9.21 -11.79 0.38
N SER A 223 -10.23 -11.73 -0.47
CA SER A 223 -11.12 -12.87 -0.75
C SER A 223 -10.50 -13.90 -1.70
N ILE A 224 -9.47 -13.51 -2.45
CA ILE A 224 -8.75 -14.40 -3.38
C ILE A 224 -7.61 -15.13 -2.68
N GLY A 225 -7.20 -16.29 -3.25
CA GLY A 225 -6.02 -17.03 -2.82
C GLY A 225 -4.74 -16.52 -3.47
N VAL A 226 -3.71 -17.38 -3.52
CA VAL A 226 -2.46 -17.07 -4.25
C VAL A 226 -2.60 -17.40 -5.74
N GLU A 227 -3.54 -18.26 -6.09
CA GLU A 227 -3.84 -18.67 -7.47
C GLU A 227 -2.55 -19.08 -8.24
N GLY A 228 -2.37 -18.67 -9.48
CA GLY A 228 -1.17 -18.97 -10.27
C GLY A 228 0.15 -18.36 -9.77
N ARG A 229 0.17 -17.66 -8.63
CA ARG A 229 1.32 -16.97 -8.05
C ARG A 229 1.91 -17.68 -6.81
N GLY A 230 1.58 -18.96 -6.58
CA GLY A 230 2.03 -19.71 -5.42
C GLY A 230 3.54 -19.65 -5.22
N GLY A 231 4.34 -19.92 -6.25
CA GLY A 231 5.80 -19.88 -6.16
C GLY A 231 6.38 -18.50 -5.77
N TYR A 232 5.76 -17.41 -6.20
CA TYR A 232 6.16 -16.07 -5.74
C TYR A 232 5.79 -15.86 -4.26
N TYR A 233 4.60 -16.29 -3.87
CA TYR A 233 4.09 -16.08 -2.52
C TYR A 233 4.85 -16.88 -1.45
N GLU A 234 5.43 -18.03 -1.83
CA GLU A 234 6.30 -18.84 -0.96
C GLU A 234 7.47 -18.04 -0.35
N SER A 235 8.02 -17.09 -1.09
CA SER A 235 9.10 -16.23 -0.60
C SER A 235 8.61 -14.99 0.15
N SER A 236 7.32 -14.69 0.09
CA SER A 236 6.74 -13.44 0.60
C SER A 236 6.00 -13.66 1.93
N GLY A 237 4.89 -14.38 1.91
CA GLY A 237 3.99 -14.51 3.03
C GLY A 237 3.20 -13.22 3.35
N ALA A 238 2.19 -13.34 4.21
CA ALA A 238 1.33 -12.22 4.58
C ALA A 238 2.07 -11.13 5.38
N LEU A 239 3.03 -11.53 6.20
CA LEU A 239 3.78 -10.60 7.06
C LEU A 239 4.66 -9.65 6.23
N ARG A 240 5.42 -10.20 5.26
CA ARG A 240 6.26 -9.38 4.36
C ARG A 240 5.43 -8.62 3.35
N ASP A 241 4.45 -9.29 2.72
CA ASP A 241 3.70 -8.70 1.60
C ASP A 241 2.79 -7.55 2.04
N MET A 242 2.18 -7.67 3.22
CA MET A 242 1.16 -6.74 3.68
C MET A 242 1.54 -5.95 4.93
N VAL A 243 2.01 -6.63 5.98
CA VAL A 243 2.24 -5.98 7.27
C VAL A 243 3.44 -5.05 7.23
N GLN A 244 4.59 -5.57 6.80
CA GLN A 244 5.86 -4.83 6.78
C GLN A 244 5.80 -3.59 5.86
N ASN A 245 5.21 -3.72 4.69
CA ASN A 245 5.13 -2.64 3.72
C ASN A 245 3.98 -1.68 4.02
N HIS A 246 2.75 -2.17 3.91
CA HIS A 246 1.56 -1.31 3.82
C HIS A 246 0.96 -0.97 5.17
N LEU A 247 0.72 -2.00 6.02
CA LEU A 247 -0.09 -1.78 7.22
C LEU A 247 0.67 -1.05 8.32
N LEU A 248 1.99 -1.22 8.39
CA LEU A 248 2.84 -0.42 9.29
C LEU A 248 2.94 1.04 8.83
N GLN A 249 2.94 1.31 7.51
CA GLN A 249 2.90 2.69 7.01
C GLN A 249 1.56 3.37 7.35
N VAL A 250 0.45 2.65 7.18
CA VAL A 250 -0.87 3.14 7.60
C VAL A 250 -0.89 3.39 9.11
N ALA A 251 -0.35 2.45 9.92
CA ALA A 251 -0.22 2.64 11.37
C ALA A 251 0.59 3.88 11.72
N ALA A 252 1.69 4.14 11.00
CA ALA A 252 2.52 5.32 11.22
C ALA A 252 1.79 6.63 10.93
N LEU A 253 0.99 6.70 9.85
CA LEU A 253 0.15 7.88 9.55
C LEU A 253 -0.95 8.10 10.59
N ILE A 254 -1.51 7.03 11.14
CA ILE A 254 -2.49 7.11 12.22
C ILE A 254 -1.84 7.64 13.50
N ALA A 255 -0.62 7.18 13.79
CA ALA A 255 0.02 7.41 15.09
C ALA A 255 0.92 8.64 15.14
N MET A 256 1.26 9.26 14.01
CA MET A 256 2.19 10.40 13.95
C MET A 256 1.67 11.64 14.70
N GLU A 257 2.59 12.49 15.11
CA GLU A 257 2.27 13.82 15.61
C GLU A 257 1.86 14.76 14.45
N PRO A 258 1.13 15.86 14.73
CA PRO A 258 0.85 16.89 13.72
C PRO A 258 2.18 17.41 13.11
N PRO A 259 2.35 17.36 11.78
CA PRO A 259 3.56 17.88 11.17
C PRO A 259 3.59 19.40 11.22
N ALA A 260 4.78 19.98 11.28
CA ALA A 260 4.96 21.45 11.32
C ALA A 260 4.54 22.14 10.02
N SER A 261 4.48 21.40 8.90
CA SER A 261 4.04 21.89 7.59
C SER A 261 3.55 20.72 6.73
N VAL A 262 2.95 21.03 5.59
CA VAL A 262 2.53 20.03 4.59
C VAL A 262 3.69 19.55 3.68
N GLU A 263 4.90 20.00 3.94
CA GLU A 263 6.08 19.58 3.19
C GLU A 263 6.38 18.09 3.42
N SER A 264 6.78 17.40 2.35
CA SER A 264 7.03 15.95 2.38
C SER A 264 7.94 15.51 3.53
N ASN A 265 9.02 16.24 3.78
CA ASN A 265 9.96 15.90 4.85
C ASN A 265 9.37 16.09 6.24
N ALA A 266 8.50 17.10 6.46
CA ALA A 266 7.85 17.30 7.74
C ALA A 266 6.94 16.10 8.07
N ILE A 267 6.12 15.66 7.12
CA ILE A 267 5.24 14.50 7.29
C ILE A 267 6.05 13.21 7.50
N ARG A 268 7.05 12.94 6.64
CA ARG A 268 7.89 11.73 6.72
C ARG A 268 8.74 11.68 8.01
N ASN A 269 9.12 12.82 8.57
CA ASN A 269 9.81 12.88 9.86
C ASN A 269 8.88 12.47 11.00
N GLU A 270 7.61 12.87 10.99
CA GLU A 270 6.67 12.47 12.02
C GLU A 270 6.34 10.97 11.93
N THR A 271 6.19 10.41 10.72
CA THR A 271 6.03 8.95 10.56
C THR A 271 7.25 8.19 11.03
N MET A 272 8.47 8.69 10.78
CA MET A 272 9.70 8.07 11.26
C MET A 272 9.80 8.02 12.79
N LYS A 273 9.34 9.05 13.50
CA LYS A 273 9.28 9.04 14.97
C LYS A 273 8.38 7.90 15.49
N VAL A 274 7.29 7.58 14.78
CA VAL A 274 6.45 6.45 15.13
C VAL A 274 7.23 5.14 15.00
N PHE A 275 7.91 4.92 13.87
CA PHE A 275 8.73 3.72 13.69
C PHE A 275 9.82 3.57 14.76
N GLN A 276 10.45 4.67 15.15
CA GLN A 276 11.46 4.68 16.22
C GLN A 276 10.88 4.37 17.60
N SER A 277 9.58 4.60 17.78
CA SER A 277 8.84 4.38 19.02
C SER A 277 8.14 3.02 19.09
N LEU A 278 8.21 2.20 18.03
CA LEU A 278 7.67 0.85 18.08
C LEU A 278 8.37 0.03 19.16
N ARG A 279 7.59 -0.56 20.07
CA ARG A 279 8.14 -1.43 21.11
C ARG A 279 8.78 -2.66 20.48
N PRO A 280 10.07 -2.95 20.74
CA PRO A 280 10.72 -4.15 20.23
C PRO A 280 10.01 -5.42 20.66
N LEU A 281 9.86 -6.38 19.75
CA LEU A 281 9.22 -7.66 20.03
C LEU A 281 10.26 -8.66 20.57
N THR A 282 10.02 -9.17 21.77
CA THR A 282 10.77 -10.31 22.35
C THR A 282 10.16 -11.63 21.86
N ILE A 283 10.88 -12.73 21.99
CA ILE A 283 10.36 -14.08 21.68
C ILE A 283 9.07 -14.37 22.46
N GLU A 284 9.00 -13.94 23.72
CA GLU A 284 7.80 -14.12 24.55
C GLU A 284 6.62 -13.31 24.00
N ASN A 285 6.85 -12.06 23.60
CA ASN A 285 5.83 -11.25 22.93
C ASN A 285 5.38 -11.90 21.63
N ILE A 286 6.31 -12.38 20.80
CA ILE A 286 5.98 -13.03 19.53
C ILE A 286 5.09 -14.25 19.73
N ARG A 287 5.38 -15.08 20.74
CA ARG A 287 4.55 -16.25 21.08
C ARG A 287 3.13 -15.88 21.51
N LYS A 288 2.96 -14.77 22.21
CA LYS A 288 1.68 -14.31 22.77
C LYS A 288 0.93 -13.41 21.78
N ASP A 289 1.63 -12.47 21.17
CA ASP A 289 1.06 -11.32 20.48
C ASP A 289 1.12 -11.41 18.95
N VAL A 290 1.60 -12.55 18.40
CA VAL A 290 1.68 -12.78 16.95
C VAL A 290 1.10 -14.12 16.57
N ILE A 291 0.11 -14.10 15.68
CA ILE A 291 -0.55 -15.30 15.14
C ILE A 291 -0.25 -15.41 13.66
N ARG A 292 0.13 -16.60 13.18
CA ARG A 292 0.26 -16.91 11.76
C ARG A 292 -0.66 -18.07 11.38
N GLY A 293 -1.20 -18.01 10.16
CA GLY A 293 -2.10 -19.04 9.67
C GLY A 293 -1.93 -19.35 8.18
N GLN A 294 -2.48 -20.50 7.77
CA GLN A 294 -2.64 -20.88 6.38
C GLN A 294 -4.10 -21.25 6.10
N TYR A 295 -4.66 -20.81 4.96
CA TYR A 295 -5.98 -21.28 4.59
C TYR A 295 -5.95 -22.75 4.19
N THR A 296 -6.94 -23.48 4.68
CA THR A 296 -7.20 -24.89 4.36
C THR A 296 -8.35 -24.99 3.37
N SER A 297 -8.50 -26.15 2.74
CA SER A 297 -9.62 -26.37 1.84
C SER A 297 -10.95 -26.27 2.61
N SER A 298 -11.95 -25.73 1.92
CA SER A 298 -13.32 -25.61 2.44
C SER A 298 -14.35 -25.70 1.33
N MET A 299 -15.61 -25.75 1.71
CA MET A 299 -16.74 -25.61 0.78
C MET A 299 -17.26 -24.17 0.86
N MET A 300 -17.24 -23.44 -0.25
CA MET A 300 -17.81 -22.10 -0.37
C MET A 300 -18.85 -22.10 -1.48
N ARG A 301 -20.10 -21.77 -1.16
CA ARG A 301 -21.21 -21.71 -2.12
C ARG A 301 -21.39 -22.99 -2.95
N GLY A 302 -21.11 -24.14 -2.34
CA GLY A 302 -21.21 -25.45 -3.01
C GLY A 302 -19.99 -25.85 -3.85
N GLU A 303 -18.98 -25.00 -3.95
CA GLU A 303 -17.72 -25.31 -4.63
C GLU A 303 -16.60 -25.59 -3.63
N ARG A 304 -15.76 -26.60 -3.93
CA ARG A 304 -14.56 -26.88 -3.15
C ARG A 304 -13.48 -25.88 -3.48
N ILE A 305 -13.05 -25.12 -2.50
CA ILE A 305 -11.89 -24.24 -2.58
C ILE A 305 -10.66 -25.01 -2.06
N CYS A 306 -9.57 -25.00 -2.80
CA CYS A 306 -8.33 -25.64 -2.39
C CYS A 306 -7.66 -24.90 -1.23
N GLY A 307 -6.94 -25.67 -0.39
CA GLY A 307 -6.07 -25.11 0.64
C GLY A 307 -4.76 -24.57 0.05
N TYR A 308 -4.03 -23.77 0.82
CA TYR A 308 -2.79 -23.13 0.36
C TYR A 308 -1.75 -24.14 -0.18
N ARG A 309 -1.56 -25.24 0.52
CA ARG A 309 -0.60 -26.30 0.13
C ARG A 309 -1.04 -27.13 -1.07
N GLU A 310 -2.26 -26.92 -1.53
CA GLU A 310 -2.82 -27.55 -2.75
C GLU A 310 -2.71 -26.61 -3.96
N GLU A 311 -2.31 -25.34 -3.76
CA GLU A 311 -2.20 -24.35 -4.83
C GLU A 311 -0.99 -24.65 -5.74
N ILE A 312 -1.09 -24.28 -7.01
CA ILE A 312 -0.04 -24.52 -8.00
C ILE A 312 1.23 -23.74 -7.61
N GLY A 313 2.36 -24.45 -7.57
CA GLY A 313 3.67 -23.86 -7.27
C GLY A 313 3.94 -23.65 -5.78
N VAL A 314 3.12 -24.19 -4.88
CA VAL A 314 3.32 -24.21 -3.44
C VAL A 314 3.87 -25.56 -2.99
N ASP A 315 4.85 -25.54 -2.07
CA ASP A 315 5.36 -26.77 -1.44
C ASP A 315 4.27 -27.40 -0.56
N PRO A 316 3.93 -28.70 -0.71
CA PRO A 316 2.98 -29.40 0.17
C PRO A 316 3.31 -29.31 1.67
N ASN A 317 4.56 -29.07 2.03
CA ASN A 317 5.03 -28.87 3.40
C ASN A 317 5.30 -27.41 3.75
N SER A 318 4.84 -26.47 2.91
CA SER A 318 5.07 -25.04 3.13
C SER A 318 4.69 -24.59 4.52
N LYS A 319 5.52 -23.72 5.09
CA LYS A 319 5.29 -23.01 6.35
C LYS A 319 5.05 -21.51 6.14
N THR A 320 4.91 -21.08 4.90
CA THR A 320 4.64 -19.68 4.55
C THR A 320 3.22 -19.32 4.98
N GLU A 321 3.08 -18.29 5.75
CA GLU A 321 1.79 -17.84 6.26
C GLU A 321 0.99 -17.09 5.19
N THR A 322 -0.30 -17.41 5.10
CA THR A 322 -1.29 -16.69 4.28
C THR A 322 -2.17 -15.77 5.10
N TYR A 323 -1.97 -15.80 6.41
CA TYR A 323 -2.61 -14.95 7.40
C TYR A 323 -1.59 -14.57 8.48
N ALA A 324 -1.55 -13.30 8.83
CA ALA A 324 -0.80 -12.80 9.95
C ALA A 324 -1.65 -11.82 10.76
N ALA A 325 -1.64 -11.97 12.08
CA ALA A 325 -2.21 -11.00 13.00
C ALA A 325 -1.22 -10.74 14.13
N LEU A 326 -1.13 -9.47 14.52
CA LEU A 326 -0.23 -9.07 15.60
C LEU A 326 -0.82 -7.95 16.45
N LYS A 327 -0.49 -7.97 17.73
CA LYS A 327 -0.68 -6.88 18.69
C LYS A 327 0.67 -6.26 18.99
N PHE A 328 0.74 -4.94 18.96
CA PHE A 328 1.96 -4.20 19.27
C PHE A 328 1.65 -2.86 19.95
N TYR A 329 2.69 -2.20 20.43
CA TYR A 329 2.59 -0.93 21.14
C TYR A 329 3.57 0.09 20.58
N ILE A 330 3.21 1.38 20.74
CA ILE A 330 4.04 2.53 20.39
C ILE A 330 4.40 3.24 21.70
N ASP A 331 5.68 3.20 22.06
CA ASP A 331 6.18 3.73 23.33
C ASP A 331 6.53 5.21 23.21
N ASN A 332 5.49 6.04 23.17
CA ASN A 332 5.58 7.49 23.25
C ASN A 332 4.47 8.07 24.14
N TRP A 333 4.52 9.38 24.38
CA TRP A 333 3.55 10.03 25.28
C TRP A 333 2.11 9.97 24.80
N ARG A 334 1.91 9.96 23.48
CA ARG A 334 0.58 9.92 22.87
C ARG A 334 -0.07 8.54 23.00
N TRP A 335 0.72 7.47 22.80
CA TRP A 335 0.20 6.12 22.62
C TRP A 335 0.58 5.11 23.70
N GLY A 336 1.37 5.53 24.68
CA GLY A 336 1.83 4.62 25.76
C GLY A 336 0.67 3.88 26.40
N GLY A 337 0.66 2.53 26.27
CA GLY A 337 -0.36 1.63 26.78
C GLY A 337 -1.54 1.33 25.86
N VAL A 338 -1.68 2.03 24.72
CA VAL A 338 -2.72 1.74 23.71
C VAL A 338 -2.27 0.61 22.81
N PRO A 339 -3.00 -0.52 22.74
CA PRO A 339 -2.69 -1.60 21.81
C PRO A 339 -3.10 -1.25 20.39
N PHE A 340 -2.24 -1.59 19.45
CA PHE A 340 -2.49 -1.58 18.02
C PHE A 340 -2.59 -3.02 17.54
N TYR A 341 -3.64 -3.32 16.82
CA TYR A 341 -3.89 -4.63 16.23
C TYR A 341 -3.82 -4.53 14.70
N ILE A 342 -3.03 -5.38 14.09
CA ILE A 342 -2.96 -5.52 12.64
C ILE A 342 -3.32 -6.95 12.28
N ARG A 343 -4.15 -7.14 11.24
CA ARG A 343 -4.33 -8.45 10.60
C ARG A 343 -4.41 -8.32 9.10
N SER A 344 -3.88 -9.33 8.42
CA SER A 344 -4.02 -9.51 6.99
C SER A 344 -4.10 -10.97 6.62
N GLY A 345 -4.88 -11.32 5.61
CA GLY A 345 -4.97 -12.70 5.15
C GLY A 345 -5.62 -12.84 3.78
N LYS A 346 -5.37 -14.01 3.18
CA LYS A 346 -5.98 -14.44 1.91
C LYS A 346 -7.11 -15.41 2.16
N ARG A 347 -8.02 -15.58 1.18
CA ARG A 347 -9.22 -16.42 1.30
C ARG A 347 -10.06 -16.07 2.53
N LEU A 348 -10.09 -14.80 2.91
CA LEU A 348 -11.01 -14.26 3.91
C LEU A 348 -12.39 -14.03 3.26
N PRO A 349 -13.47 -13.83 4.06
CA PRO A 349 -14.85 -13.77 3.53
C PRO A 349 -15.07 -12.68 2.48
N THR A 350 -14.35 -11.56 2.60
CA THR A 350 -14.50 -10.42 1.70
C THR A 350 -13.16 -9.72 1.47
N ARG A 351 -13.11 -8.90 0.42
CA ARG A 351 -11.99 -7.98 0.19
C ARG A 351 -12.27 -6.66 0.88
N VAL A 352 -11.49 -6.34 1.94
CA VAL A 352 -11.63 -5.08 2.65
C VAL A 352 -10.30 -4.63 3.23
N SER A 353 -10.05 -3.33 3.21
CA SER A 353 -8.99 -2.71 4.02
C SER A 353 -9.60 -1.55 4.77
N GLU A 354 -9.49 -1.57 6.10
CA GLU A 354 -10.03 -0.53 6.97
C GLU A 354 -9.17 -0.31 8.19
N VAL A 355 -9.31 0.87 8.79
CA VAL A 355 -8.80 1.22 10.10
C VAL A 355 -9.97 1.51 11.00
N VAL A 356 -9.98 0.96 12.20
CA VAL A 356 -11.00 1.22 13.22
C VAL A 356 -10.33 1.81 14.44
N ILE A 357 -10.75 3.01 14.81
CA ILE A 357 -10.35 3.66 16.04
C ILE A 357 -11.48 3.46 17.04
N HIS A 358 -11.17 2.72 18.11
CA HIS A 358 -12.09 2.49 19.22
C HIS A 358 -11.83 3.48 20.33
N PHE A 359 -12.83 4.28 20.67
CA PHE A 359 -12.71 5.21 21.77
C PHE A 359 -12.99 4.53 23.11
N ASN A 360 -12.43 5.08 24.18
CA ASN A 360 -12.72 4.61 25.54
C ASN A 360 -14.22 4.71 25.84
N PRO A 361 -14.78 3.77 26.62
CA PRO A 361 -16.13 3.89 27.13
C PRO A 361 -16.28 5.14 28.00
N THR A 362 -17.50 5.61 28.17
CA THR A 362 -17.78 6.70 29.10
C THR A 362 -17.38 6.30 30.53
N PRO A 363 -16.74 7.19 31.29
CA PRO A 363 -16.25 6.86 32.64
C PRO A 363 -17.38 6.57 33.63
N HIS A 364 -18.60 6.95 33.30
CA HIS A 364 -19.81 6.66 34.06
C HIS A 364 -20.97 6.31 33.11
N VAL A 365 -21.54 5.12 33.31
CA VAL A 365 -22.70 4.66 32.55
C VAL A 365 -23.97 5.26 33.15
N LEU A 366 -24.42 6.37 32.56
CA LEU A 366 -25.63 7.07 32.98
C LEU A 366 -26.90 6.45 32.39
N PHE A 367 -26.80 5.93 31.16
CA PHE A 367 -27.94 5.36 30.43
C PHE A 367 -27.78 3.87 30.28
N GLN A 368 -28.86 3.10 30.48
CA GLN A 368 -28.83 1.67 30.28
C GLN A 368 -28.64 1.37 28.77
N SER A 369 -27.55 0.70 28.42
CA SER A 369 -27.37 0.01 27.13
C SER A 369 -27.24 -1.50 27.37
N GLN A 370 -27.64 -2.31 26.41
CA GLN A 370 -27.68 -3.77 26.57
C GLN A 370 -26.30 -4.44 26.67
N ALA A 371 -25.22 -3.73 26.30
CA ALA A 371 -23.85 -4.20 26.50
C ALA A 371 -22.88 -3.01 26.65
N LEU A 372 -21.91 -3.10 27.55
CA LEU A 372 -20.87 -2.07 27.78
C LEU A 372 -20.09 -1.73 26.51
N CYS A 373 -19.84 -2.71 25.64
CA CYS A 373 -19.09 -2.54 24.40
C CYS A 373 -19.93 -1.97 23.23
N ASP A 374 -21.27 -2.13 23.27
CA ASP A 374 -22.15 -1.51 22.26
C ASP A 374 -22.23 0.01 22.40
N SER A 375 -21.80 0.57 23.53
CA SER A 375 -21.80 2.02 23.78
C SER A 375 -20.49 2.72 23.38
N CYS A 376 -19.47 1.98 22.93
CA CYS A 376 -18.20 2.59 22.54
C CYS A 376 -18.30 3.29 21.18
N ASN A 377 -17.89 4.56 21.14
CA ASN A 377 -17.76 5.25 19.86
C ASN A 377 -16.68 4.61 19.01
N GLN A 378 -16.91 4.54 17.70
CA GLN A 378 -15.96 4.01 16.74
C GLN A 378 -15.85 4.95 15.53
N LEU A 379 -14.64 5.22 15.09
CA LEU A 379 -14.37 5.84 13.80
C LEU A 379 -13.76 4.81 12.87
N VAL A 380 -14.48 4.47 11.80
CA VAL A 380 -14.04 3.52 10.80
C VAL A 380 -13.63 4.27 9.55
N ILE A 381 -12.39 4.07 9.12
CA ILE A 381 -11.84 4.64 7.90
C ILE A 381 -11.70 3.49 6.90
N ARG A 382 -12.57 3.49 5.90
CA ARG A 382 -12.60 2.46 4.85
C ARG A 382 -11.64 2.85 3.74
N ILE A 383 -10.64 2.00 3.50
CA ILE A 383 -9.60 2.22 2.49
C ILE A 383 -9.97 1.57 1.16
N GLN A 384 -10.65 0.42 1.20
CA GLN A 384 -11.18 -0.30 0.01
C GLN A 384 -12.16 -1.39 0.45
N PRO A 385 -13.09 -1.82 -0.43
CA PRO A 385 -13.36 -1.33 -1.80
C PRO A 385 -14.22 -0.08 -1.80
N ASP A 386 -14.97 0.15 -0.74
CA ASP A 386 -15.94 1.23 -0.58
C ASP A 386 -15.33 2.32 0.30
N GLU A 387 -14.61 3.23 -0.36
CA GLU A 387 -13.85 4.27 0.30
C GLU A 387 -14.75 5.26 1.06
N GLY A 388 -14.44 5.55 2.32
CA GLY A 388 -15.26 6.45 3.12
C GLY A 388 -14.93 6.47 4.61
N ILE A 389 -15.73 7.19 5.37
CA ILE A 389 -15.60 7.33 6.83
C ILE A 389 -16.95 7.08 7.46
N LEU A 390 -16.97 6.19 8.46
CA LEU A 390 -18.16 5.92 9.27
C LEU A 390 -17.86 6.25 10.73
N PHE A 391 -18.72 7.02 11.35
CA PHE A 391 -18.69 7.30 12.78
C PHE A 391 -19.88 6.67 13.48
N LYS A 392 -19.62 5.75 14.42
CA LYS A 392 -20.62 5.06 15.23
C LYS A 392 -20.74 5.73 16.59
N PHE A 393 -21.96 6.08 16.99
CA PHE A 393 -22.24 6.73 18.28
C PHE A 393 -23.63 6.37 18.82
N GLY A 394 -23.81 6.57 20.13
CA GLY A 394 -25.09 6.29 20.80
C GLY A 394 -26.10 7.40 20.59
N MET A 395 -27.34 7.05 20.27
CA MET A 395 -28.48 7.96 20.16
C MET A 395 -29.70 7.40 20.92
N LYS A 396 -30.47 8.30 21.57
CA LYS A 396 -31.71 7.94 22.24
C LYS A 396 -32.78 7.47 21.25
N LEU A 397 -33.42 6.34 21.53
CA LEU A 397 -34.57 5.89 20.76
C LEU A 397 -35.82 6.77 21.06
N PRO A 398 -36.52 7.28 20.02
CA PRO A 398 -37.77 8.00 20.19
C PRO A 398 -38.82 7.15 20.89
N GLY A 399 -39.51 7.73 21.89
CA GLY A 399 -40.60 7.05 22.58
C GLY A 399 -40.24 6.02 23.65
N GLN A 400 -38.94 5.68 23.82
CA GLN A 400 -38.48 4.62 24.73
C GLN A 400 -37.68 5.12 25.95
N GLY A 401 -38.05 6.25 26.54
CA GLY A 401 -37.31 6.80 27.68
C GLY A 401 -35.87 7.16 27.29
N PHE A 402 -34.91 6.81 28.13
CA PHE A 402 -33.48 7.00 27.89
C PHE A 402 -32.78 5.74 27.34
N ASN A 403 -33.50 4.90 26.59
CA ASN A 403 -32.88 3.76 25.91
C ASN A 403 -31.98 4.24 24.76
N VAL A 404 -30.72 3.82 24.79
CA VAL A 404 -29.67 4.22 23.82
C VAL A 404 -29.42 3.11 22.83
N GLN A 405 -29.38 3.45 21.53
CA GLN A 405 -29.00 2.59 20.44
C GLN A 405 -27.87 3.21 19.63
N ASN A 406 -26.97 2.38 19.11
CA ASN A 406 -25.94 2.82 18.19
C ASN A 406 -26.52 3.19 16.83
N VAL A 407 -26.08 4.34 16.32
CA VAL A 407 -26.36 4.82 14.96
C VAL A 407 -25.05 5.15 14.23
N ASN A 408 -25.12 5.20 12.92
CA ASN A 408 -23.97 5.48 12.07
C ASN A 408 -24.17 6.83 11.35
N MET A 409 -23.14 7.66 11.37
CA MET A 409 -22.94 8.72 10.38
C MET A 409 -21.98 8.20 9.34
N ASP A 410 -22.44 7.99 8.13
CA ASP A 410 -21.71 7.32 7.07
C ASP A 410 -21.51 8.25 5.88
N PHE A 411 -20.26 8.35 5.41
CA PHE A 411 -19.86 9.12 4.25
C PHE A 411 -19.07 8.23 3.31
N HIS A 412 -19.47 8.24 2.04
CA HIS A 412 -18.78 7.53 0.98
C HIS A 412 -18.19 8.51 -0.04
N TYR A 413 -17.02 8.22 -0.56
CA TYR A 413 -16.45 9.03 -1.64
C TYR A 413 -17.30 9.00 -2.91
N SER A 414 -18.05 7.92 -3.13
CA SER A 414 -19.04 7.81 -4.21
C SER A 414 -20.17 8.85 -4.11
N ASP A 415 -20.41 9.42 -2.93
CA ASP A 415 -21.42 10.47 -2.73
C ASP A 415 -20.97 11.84 -3.26
N LEU A 416 -19.66 11.97 -3.54
CA LEU A 416 -19.12 13.20 -4.11
C LEU A 416 -19.51 13.34 -5.59
N PRO A 417 -20.04 14.49 -6.02
CA PRO A 417 -20.51 14.63 -7.41
C PRO A 417 -19.35 14.53 -8.40
N HIS A 418 -19.46 13.57 -9.31
CA HIS A 418 -18.79 13.47 -10.62
C HIS A 418 -17.29 13.73 -10.70
N LYS A 419 -16.51 13.30 -9.74
CA LYS A 419 -15.06 13.35 -9.88
C LYS A 419 -14.51 11.94 -10.12
N HIS A 420 -13.67 11.81 -11.14
CA HIS A 420 -12.82 10.66 -11.29
C HIS A 420 -11.98 10.51 -10.02
N LEU A 421 -12.13 9.37 -9.34
CA LEU A 421 -11.24 9.03 -8.22
C LEU A 421 -9.94 8.48 -8.81
N PRO A 422 -8.81 9.17 -8.61
CA PRO A 422 -7.54 8.72 -9.18
C PRO A 422 -7.13 7.38 -8.55
N THR A 423 -6.61 6.49 -9.35
CA THR A 423 -5.96 5.28 -8.84
C THR A 423 -4.68 5.64 -8.09
N ALA A 424 -4.22 4.75 -7.21
CA ALA A 424 -2.97 4.96 -6.48
C ALA A 424 -1.77 5.23 -7.43
N TYR A 425 -1.71 4.56 -8.59
CA TYR A 425 -0.65 4.80 -9.58
C TYR A 425 -0.75 6.14 -10.29
N GLU A 426 -1.96 6.61 -10.62
CA GLU A 426 -2.15 7.97 -11.13
C GLU A 426 -1.61 9.00 -10.14
N ARG A 427 -1.99 8.85 -8.88
CA ARG A 427 -1.58 9.77 -7.82
C ARG A 427 -0.07 9.76 -7.62
N LEU A 428 0.53 8.60 -7.41
CA LEU A 428 1.97 8.47 -7.19
C LEU A 428 2.79 9.00 -8.38
N LEU A 429 2.43 8.64 -9.61
CA LEU A 429 3.13 9.15 -10.79
C LEU A 429 3.04 10.68 -10.90
N TYR A 430 1.86 11.24 -10.64
CA TYR A 430 1.67 12.69 -10.66
C TYR A 430 2.48 13.40 -9.57
N ASP A 431 2.49 12.88 -8.35
CA ASP A 431 3.29 13.42 -7.24
C ASP A 431 4.79 13.35 -7.56
N CYS A 432 5.26 12.23 -8.11
CA CYS A 432 6.65 12.14 -8.55
C CYS A 432 6.98 13.16 -9.65
N MET A 433 6.07 13.42 -10.60
CA MET A 433 6.27 14.46 -11.62
C MET A 433 6.39 15.85 -11.00
N LEU A 434 5.67 16.12 -9.91
CA LEU A 434 5.74 17.39 -9.17
C LEU A 434 6.94 17.48 -8.23
N GLY A 435 7.53 16.36 -7.84
CA GLY A 435 8.60 16.28 -6.84
C GLY A 435 8.09 16.14 -5.43
N ASP A 436 6.85 15.76 -5.26
CA ASP A 436 6.25 15.48 -3.97
C ASP A 436 6.53 14.02 -3.57
N SER A 437 7.29 13.82 -2.50
CA SER A 437 7.63 12.50 -1.97
C SER A 437 6.82 12.11 -0.72
N THR A 438 5.76 12.85 -0.40
CA THR A 438 4.94 12.64 0.82
C THR A 438 4.39 11.22 0.91
N LEU A 439 3.96 10.65 -0.21
CA LEU A 439 3.33 9.34 -0.30
C LEU A 439 4.30 8.21 -0.68
N TYR A 440 5.60 8.48 -0.54
CA TYR A 440 6.66 7.51 -0.82
C TYR A 440 7.41 7.16 0.45
N SER A 441 7.72 5.87 0.61
CA SER A 441 8.46 5.40 1.76
C SER A 441 9.91 5.89 1.74
N ARG A 442 10.36 6.44 2.86
CA ARG A 442 11.76 6.85 3.04
C ARG A 442 12.61 5.64 3.43
N GLY A 443 13.87 5.61 3.00
CA GLY A 443 14.75 4.47 3.22
C GLY A 443 14.91 4.07 4.68
N ASP A 444 15.08 5.04 5.57
CA ASP A 444 15.19 4.80 7.01
C ASP A 444 13.89 4.23 7.63
N ALA A 445 12.72 4.66 7.13
CA ALA A 445 11.43 4.12 7.57
C ALA A 445 11.23 2.66 7.12
N VAL A 446 11.70 2.32 5.91
CA VAL A 446 11.70 0.93 5.42
C VAL A 446 12.59 0.05 6.28
N GLU A 447 13.80 0.51 6.62
CA GLU A 447 14.72 -0.23 7.50
C GLU A 447 14.15 -0.38 8.92
N ALA A 448 13.53 0.68 9.45
CA ALA A 448 12.90 0.63 10.78
C ALA A 448 11.71 -0.33 10.82
N ALA A 449 10.89 -0.40 9.75
CA ALA A 449 9.83 -1.38 9.62
C ALA A 449 10.39 -2.81 9.57
N TRP A 450 11.46 -3.06 8.82
CA TRP A 450 12.16 -4.35 8.83
C TRP A 450 12.75 -4.70 10.20
N LYS A 451 13.36 -3.73 10.88
CA LYS A 451 13.89 -3.94 12.24
C LYS A 451 12.81 -4.41 13.22
N PHE A 452 11.59 -3.91 13.05
CA PHE A 452 10.46 -4.33 13.89
C PHE A 452 9.94 -5.73 13.53
N ILE A 453 9.91 -6.09 12.23
CA ILE A 453 9.34 -7.35 11.74
C ILE A 453 10.33 -8.51 11.73
N SER A 454 11.62 -8.27 11.48
CA SER A 454 12.64 -9.34 11.37
C SER A 454 12.67 -10.31 12.55
N PRO A 455 12.55 -9.86 13.82
CA PRO A 455 12.51 -10.80 14.97
C PRO A 455 11.38 -11.82 14.88
N ILE A 456 10.25 -11.50 14.24
CA ILE A 456 9.14 -12.45 14.05
C ILE A 456 9.57 -13.58 13.11
N HIS A 457 10.21 -13.25 11.99
CA HIS A 457 10.71 -14.25 11.05
C HIS A 457 11.79 -15.12 11.68
N GLU A 458 12.76 -14.49 12.34
CA GLU A 458 13.84 -15.19 13.05
C GLU A 458 13.29 -16.18 14.10
N ALA A 459 12.26 -15.77 14.84
CA ALA A 459 11.59 -16.64 15.79
C ALA A 459 10.85 -17.81 15.10
N TRP A 460 10.18 -17.56 13.98
CA TRP A 460 9.49 -18.60 13.22
C TRP A 460 10.43 -19.61 12.56
N GLU A 461 11.65 -19.20 12.21
CA GLU A 461 12.68 -20.05 11.62
C GLU A 461 13.43 -20.86 12.70
N SER A 462 13.80 -20.23 13.81
CA SER A 462 14.58 -20.86 14.88
C SER A 462 13.76 -21.76 15.79
N GLU A 463 12.49 -21.41 16.04
CA GLU A 463 11.63 -22.13 16.96
C GLU A 463 10.72 -23.14 16.25
N LYS A 464 11.13 -24.41 16.22
CA LYS A 464 10.38 -25.51 15.55
C LYS A 464 8.95 -25.68 16.06
N ASN A 465 8.67 -25.26 17.31
CA ASN A 465 7.38 -25.44 18.00
C ASN A 465 6.40 -24.28 17.79
N MET A 466 6.78 -23.19 17.10
CA MET A 466 5.84 -22.12 16.78
C MET A 466 4.82 -22.61 15.76
N LYS A 467 3.57 -22.69 16.21
CA LYS A 467 2.45 -23.22 15.43
C LYS A 467 2.14 -22.30 14.23
N ILE A 468 1.70 -22.93 13.16
CA ILE A 468 0.96 -22.29 12.08
C ILE A 468 -0.46 -22.86 12.13
N TYR A 469 -1.43 -21.99 12.25
CA TYR A 469 -2.83 -22.37 12.42
C TYR A 469 -3.53 -22.54 11.09
N GLY A 470 -4.28 -23.62 10.89
CA GLY A 470 -5.17 -23.77 9.75
C GLY A 470 -6.44 -22.94 9.95
N TYR A 471 -6.94 -22.31 8.90
CA TYR A 471 -8.28 -21.70 8.88
C TYR A 471 -9.02 -22.09 7.59
N PRO A 472 -10.30 -22.45 7.65
CA PRO A 472 -11.07 -22.77 6.46
C PRO A 472 -11.13 -21.54 5.52
N ALA A 473 -10.91 -21.74 4.22
CA ALA A 473 -11.09 -20.68 3.23
C ALA A 473 -12.51 -20.09 3.34
N GLY A 474 -12.63 -18.77 3.35
CA GLY A 474 -13.90 -18.06 3.54
C GLY A 474 -14.21 -17.67 5.00
N THR A 475 -13.34 -18.00 5.97
CA THR A 475 -13.46 -17.52 7.35
C THR A 475 -12.54 -16.35 7.62
N TRP A 476 -12.71 -15.66 8.75
CA TRP A 476 -11.91 -14.47 9.14
C TRP A 476 -10.50 -14.79 9.66
N GLY A 477 -9.99 -15.97 9.39
CA GLY A 477 -8.69 -16.43 9.85
C GLY A 477 -8.78 -17.46 10.95
N PRO A 478 -7.66 -17.80 11.60
CA PRO A 478 -7.64 -18.73 12.72
C PRO A 478 -8.41 -18.17 13.92
N GLU A 479 -9.20 -19.01 14.60
CA GLU A 479 -9.91 -18.65 15.85
C GLU A 479 -8.95 -18.08 16.91
N ASN A 480 -7.72 -18.58 16.96
CA ASN A 480 -6.69 -18.09 17.88
C ASN A 480 -6.32 -16.61 17.65
N ALA A 481 -6.67 -16.00 16.52
CA ALA A 481 -6.46 -14.58 16.31
C ALA A 481 -7.37 -13.70 17.20
N ASP A 482 -8.50 -14.25 17.64
CA ASP A 482 -9.41 -13.56 18.57
C ASP A 482 -8.80 -13.44 19.98
N ASP A 483 -7.92 -14.38 20.36
CA ASP A 483 -7.19 -14.36 21.65
C ASP A 483 -6.22 -13.17 21.78
N LEU A 484 -5.85 -12.50 20.68
CA LEU A 484 -5.01 -11.29 20.72
C LEU A 484 -5.71 -10.13 21.42
N ILE A 485 -7.04 -10.07 21.34
CA ILE A 485 -7.84 -9.05 22.03
C ILE A 485 -8.12 -9.54 23.45
N GLU A 486 -7.36 -9.03 24.42
CA GLU A 486 -7.36 -9.51 25.81
C GLU A 486 -8.67 -9.22 26.56
N ASN A 487 -9.53 -8.35 26.08
CA ASN A 487 -10.79 -8.02 26.74
C ASN A 487 -11.91 -8.90 26.19
N ALA A 488 -12.50 -9.73 27.04
CA ALA A 488 -13.59 -10.64 26.68
C ALA A 488 -14.83 -9.96 26.07
N ASP A 489 -15.03 -8.69 26.38
CA ASP A 489 -16.15 -7.88 25.85
C ASP A 489 -15.84 -7.25 24.49
N MET A 490 -14.61 -7.39 23.98
CA MET A 490 -14.16 -6.84 22.71
C MET A 490 -13.86 -7.95 21.71
N LYS A 491 -14.18 -7.69 20.45
CA LYS A 491 -13.90 -8.59 19.32
C LYS A 491 -13.40 -7.78 18.15
N TRP A 492 -12.66 -8.44 17.29
CA TRP A 492 -12.35 -7.87 15.99
C TRP A 492 -13.61 -7.38 15.30
N ARG A 493 -13.50 -6.21 14.67
CA ARG A 493 -14.58 -5.79 13.79
C ARG A 493 -14.60 -6.69 12.55
N TYR A 494 -15.78 -7.21 12.24
CA TYR A 494 -16.05 -7.94 11.01
C TYR A 494 -16.88 -7.04 10.08
N PRO A 495 -16.27 -6.48 9.02
CA PRO A 495 -16.85 -5.37 8.24
C PRO A 495 -18.03 -5.76 7.36
N CYS A 496 -18.34 -7.04 7.24
CA CYS A 496 -19.36 -7.56 6.33
C CYS A 496 -20.74 -6.88 6.45
N LYS A 497 -21.23 -6.66 7.65
CA LYS A 497 -22.57 -6.07 7.89
C LYS A 497 -22.70 -4.61 7.45
N ASN A 498 -21.60 -3.95 7.12
CA ASN A 498 -21.53 -2.52 6.82
C ASN A 498 -20.93 -2.20 5.44
N LEU A 499 -20.71 -3.20 4.60
CA LEU A 499 -20.42 -3.00 3.19
C LEU A 499 -21.75 -2.72 2.50
N SER A 500 -21.99 -1.47 2.18
CA SER A 500 -23.31 -0.89 1.89
C SER A 500 -24.06 -1.49 0.70
N ASN A 501 -23.42 -2.23 -0.18
CA ASN A 501 -24.04 -2.79 -1.38
C ASN A 501 -23.70 -4.25 -1.66
N ASP A 502 -22.97 -4.91 -0.78
CA ASP A 502 -22.46 -6.25 -1.01
C ASP A 502 -23.01 -7.29 -0.01
N GLY A 503 -24.29 -7.17 0.34
CA GLY A 503 -25.00 -8.17 1.15
C GLY A 503 -24.89 -9.61 0.64
N THR A 504 -24.30 -9.79 -0.53
CA THR A 504 -24.02 -11.09 -1.14
C THR A 504 -22.77 -11.78 -0.59
N TYR A 505 -21.84 -11.06 0.06
CA TYR A 505 -20.53 -11.61 0.42
C TYR A 505 -20.35 -11.94 1.90
N CYS A 506 -21.32 -11.62 2.71
CA CYS A 506 -21.24 -11.77 4.15
C CYS A 506 -22.34 -12.62 4.77
N GLU A 507 -23.02 -13.42 4.00
CA GLU A 507 -23.81 -14.53 4.53
C GLU A 507 -22.82 -15.64 4.94
N LEU A 508 -22.34 -15.56 6.17
CA LEU A 508 -21.77 -16.67 6.91
C LEU A 508 -22.89 -17.34 7.67
#